data_de99ffe99e5c4777f6671d80cf24d3b9
#
_entry.id   de99ffe99e5c4777f6671d80cf24d3b9
#
_cell.length_a   1.000
_cell.length_b   1.000
_cell.length_c   1.000
_cell.angle_alpha   90.00
_cell.angle_beta   90.00
_cell.angle_gamma   90.00
#
_symmetry.space_group_name_H-M   'P 1'
#
loop_
_entity.id
_entity.type
_entity.pdbx_description
1 polymer ?
#
loop_
_entity_poly.entity_id
_entity_poly.type
_entity_poly.pdbx_seq_one_letter_code
_entity_poly.pdbx_strand_id
1 'polypeptide(L)'
;MENVRIAVKKEIANQKLTSLHHEFYSPSQVYGKNVFSLKIMRERLPKQVFNRLENVIKTNAPLAEGDADIIASAMKDWAIENHATHYTHWFQPMTGVTAEKHDAFFVPSSNHNDGNLLNEFSGKMLVKGEPDASSFPSGGIRSTFEARGYTAWDPTSPVFLLENSHGKTLYVPSVFISYTGESLDRKTPLLRSNEAVSKQALRILRLFGNTTANNVTAMVGIEQEYFLIDKRYALLRDDLKLCGRSLYGAMSDKGQELEDHYFGTINERVLSFMADVEKQMFELGIPAKT
;
A
#
# COMPACT_ATOMS: atom_id res chain seq x y z
N MET A 1 -4.45 36.18 29.91
CA MET A 1 -4.35 34.88 29.19
C MET A 1 -3.00 34.84 28.47
N GLU A 2 -2.16 33.93 28.84
CA GLU A 2 -0.87 33.72 28.12
C GLU A 2 -1.16 33.34 26.68
N ASN A 3 -0.46 33.96 25.74
CA ASN A 3 -0.62 33.62 24.33
C ASN A 3 -0.22 32.15 24.12
N VAL A 4 -1.14 31.33 23.61
CA VAL A 4 -0.95 29.89 23.39
C VAL A 4 0.36 29.61 22.65
N ARG A 5 0.76 30.45 21.68
CA ARG A 5 2.05 30.33 20.97
C ARG A 5 3.26 30.47 21.90
N ILE A 6 3.18 31.35 22.91
CA ILE A 6 4.28 31.55 23.86
C ILE A 6 4.37 30.36 24.82
N ALA A 7 3.24 29.85 25.30
CA ALA A 7 3.21 28.68 26.16
C ALA A 7 3.84 27.45 25.45
N VAL A 8 3.45 27.20 24.20
CA VAL A 8 4.01 26.10 23.40
C VAL A 8 5.50 26.26 23.12
N LYS A 9 5.96 27.49 22.79
CA LYS A 9 7.40 27.76 22.63
C LYS A 9 8.20 27.44 23.88
N LYS A 10 7.71 27.82 25.05
CA LYS A 10 8.34 27.49 26.34
C LYS A 10 8.39 25.99 26.59
N GLU A 11 7.31 25.30 26.31
CA GLU A 11 7.23 23.84 26.46
C GLU A 11 8.22 23.13 25.53
N ILE A 12 8.31 23.56 24.26
CA ILE A 12 9.26 23.01 23.29
C ILE A 12 10.70 23.28 23.71
N ALA A 13 11.01 24.50 24.19
CA ALA A 13 12.34 24.85 24.61
C ALA A 13 12.83 24.05 25.84
N ASN A 14 11.92 23.62 26.68
CA ASN A 14 12.23 22.87 27.90
C ASN A 14 12.34 21.35 27.67
N GLN A 15 11.99 20.83 26.49
CA GLN A 15 12.11 19.40 26.21
C GLN A 15 13.51 19.05 25.70
N LYS A 16 14.10 18.00 26.29
CA LYS A 16 15.33 17.42 25.74
C LYS A 16 15.06 16.91 24.34
N LEU A 17 15.92 17.31 23.40
CA LEU A 17 15.93 16.72 22.06
C LEU A 17 16.23 15.24 22.20
N THR A 18 15.40 14.41 21.60
CA THR A 18 15.69 12.99 21.44
C THR A 18 16.94 12.86 20.58
N SER A 19 17.94 12.09 21.03
CA SER A 19 19.11 11.84 20.20
C SER A 19 18.67 11.15 18.91
N LEU A 20 19.15 11.67 17.79
CA LEU A 20 18.92 11.06 16.47
C LEU A 20 19.86 9.85 16.40
N HIS A 21 19.34 8.67 16.72
CA HIS A 21 20.07 7.43 16.52
C HIS A 21 19.62 6.80 15.20
N HIS A 22 20.54 6.75 14.23
CA HIS A 22 20.36 5.98 13.04
C HIS A 22 21.09 4.65 13.17
N GLU A 23 20.37 3.56 13.00
CA GLU A 23 20.99 2.27 12.74
C GLU A 23 21.48 2.26 11.29
N PHE A 24 22.80 2.06 11.13
CA PHE A 24 23.37 1.82 9.82
C PHE A 24 22.86 0.48 9.28
N TYR A 25 22.29 0.50 8.10
CA TYR A 25 21.82 -0.68 7.40
C TYR A 25 22.37 -0.72 5.97
N SER A 26 22.52 -1.91 5.43
CA SER A 26 22.80 -2.09 4.01
C SER A 26 21.47 -2.13 3.24
N PRO A 27 21.21 -1.22 2.29
CA PRO A 27 19.99 -1.25 1.49
C PRO A 27 19.71 -2.61 0.85
N SER A 28 20.74 -3.29 0.38
CA SER A 28 20.62 -4.63 -0.23
C SER A 28 20.18 -5.73 0.73
N GLN A 29 20.37 -5.56 2.03
CA GLN A 29 19.95 -6.53 3.05
C GLN A 29 18.51 -6.33 3.50
N VAL A 30 17.99 -5.11 3.41
CA VAL A 30 16.65 -4.77 3.88
C VAL A 30 15.63 -4.65 2.73
N TYR A 31 16.10 -4.49 1.49
CA TYR A 31 15.22 -4.27 0.34
C TYR A 31 14.28 -5.45 0.10
N GLY A 32 12.97 -5.18 0.14
CA GLY A 32 11.93 -6.17 -0.06
C GLY A 32 11.78 -7.20 1.07
N LYS A 33 12.37 -6.95 2.24
CA LYS A 33 12.30 -7.85 3.40
C LYS A 33 10.86 -8.20 3.78
N ASN A 34 9.96 -7.23 3.69
CA ASN A 34 8.56 -7.38 4.04
C ASN A 34 7.64 -7.62 2.82
N VAL A 35 8.19 -8.08 1.70
CA VAL A 35 7.45 -8.30 0.45
C VAL A 35 7.44 -9.77 0.07
N PHE A 36 6.27 -10.30 -0.26
CA PHE A 36 6.16 -11.61 -0.92
C PHE A 36 6.60 -11.47 -2.37
N SER A 37 7.92 -11.39 -2.56
CA SER A 37 8.58 -11.07 -3.82
C SER A 37 8.60 -12.26 -4.79
N LEU A 38 8.89 -12.01 -6.08
CA LEU A 38 9.10 -13.07 -7.06
C LEU A 38 10.18 -14.08 -6.64
N LYS A 39 11.19 -13.64 -5.88
CA LYS A 39 12.19 -14.54 -5.30
C LYS A 39 11.55 -15.51 -4.31
N ILE A 40 10.78 -15.01 -3.37
CA ILE A 40 10.07 -15.82 -2.35
C ILE A 40 9.03 -16.73 -3.04
N MET A 41 8.29 -16.20 -4.02
CA MET A 41 7.33 -16.99 -4.80
C MET A 41 8.01 -18.16 -5.49
N ARG A 42 9.19 -17.94 -6.08
CA ARG A 42 9.98 -19.01 -6.76
C ARG A 42 10.46 -20.09 -5.81
N GLU A 43 10.79 -19.72 -4.58
CA GLU A 43 11.27 -20.64 -3.53
C GLU A 43 10.11 -21.46 -2.94
N ARG A 44 8.90 -20.91 -2.88
CA ARG A 44 7.76 -21.50 -2.16
C ARG A 44 6.70 -22.14 -3.04
N LEU A 45 6.61 -21.73 -4.29
CA LEU A 45 5.60 -22.27 -5.20
C LEU A 45 6.18 -23.43 -6.04
N PRO A 46 5.35 -24.43 -6.37
CA PRO A 46 5.70 -25.40 -7.38
C PRO A 46 6.09 -24.68 -8.69
N LYS A 47 7.15 -25.13 -9.34
CA LYS A 47 7.73 -24.47 -10.55
C LYS A 47 6.67 -24.14 -11.61
N GLN A 48 5.72 -25.02 -11.84
CA GLN A 48 4.67 -24.80 -12.84
C GLN A 48 3.71 -23.68 -12.44
N VAL A 49 3.32 -23.62 -11.16
CA VAL A 49 2.45 -22.56 -10.62
C VAL A 49 3.18 -21.22 -10.66
N PHE A 50 4.45 -21.18 -10.25
CA PHE A 50 5.29 -19.98 -10.34
C PHE A 50 5.37 -19.45 -11.77
N ASN A 51 5.66 -20.32 -12.76
CA ASN A 51 5.77 -19.89 -14.15
C ASN A 51 4.45 -19.32 -14.70
N ARG A 52 3.30 -19.91 -14.33
CA ARG A 52 1.98 -19.37 -14.72
C ARG A 52 1.70 -18.03 -14.04
N LEU A 53 1.98 -17.91 -12.73
CA LEU A 53 1.82 -16.65 -12.01
C LEU A 53 2.73 -15.55 -12.58
N GLU A 54 3.98 -15.86 -12.88
CA GLU A 54 4.91 -14.91 -13.53
C GLU A 54 4.38 -14.46 -14.90
N ASN A 55 3.76 -15.37 -15.66
CA ASN A 55 3.11 -15.01 -16.92
C ASN A 55 1.88 -14.10 -16.69
N VAL A 56 1.04 -14.40 -15.68
CA VAL A 56 -0.09 -13.52 -15.29
C VAL A 56 0.42 -12.10 -14.99
N ILE A 57 1.47 -11.98 -14.18
CA ILE A 57 2.06 -10.69 -13.80
C ILE A 57 2.59 -9.93 -15.04
N LYS A 58 3.19 -10.62 -15.99
CA LYS A 58 3.81 -10.01 -17.18
C LYS A 58 2.81 -9.66 -18.29
N THR A 59 1.72 -10.39 -18.40
CA THR A 59 0.83 -10.32 -19.57
C THR A 59 -0.61 -9.98 -19.24
N ASN A 60 -0.96 -9.84 -17.95
CA ASN A 60 -2.33 -9.72 -17.46
C ASN A 60 -3.25 -10.89 -17.91
N ALA A 61 -2.67 -12.07 -18.15
CA ALA A 61 -3.44 -13.27 -18.42
C ALA A 61 -4.29 -13.65 -17.19
N PRO A 62 -5.41 -14.33 -17.37
CA PRO A 62 -6.20 -14.82 -16.24
C PRO A 62 -5.41 -15.86 -15.43
N LEU A 63 -5.62 -15.85 -14.11
CA LEU A 63 -5.05 -16.86 -13.22
C LEU A 63 -5.73 -18.22 -13.50
N ALA A 64 -4.94 -19.28 -13.55
CA ALA A 64 -5.49 -20.63 -13.76
C ALA A 64 -6.26 -21.11 -12.55
N GLU A 65 -7.34 -21.85 -12.80
CA GLU A 65 -8.14 -22.47 -11.76
C GLU A 65 -7.27 -23.43 -10.91
N GLY A 66 -7.41 -23.36 -9.60
CA GLY A 66 -6.62 -24.15 -8.64
C GLY A 66 -5.26 -23.55 -8.26
N ASP A 67 -4.67 -22.66 -9.06
CA ASP A 67 -3.41 -22.01 -8.68
C ASP A 67 -3.60 -21.06 -7.50
N ALA A 68 -4.78 -20.45 -7.38
CA ALA A 68 -5.08 -19.51 -6.31
C ALA A 68 -4.94 -20.13 -4.91
N ASP A 69 -5.37 -21.37 -4.72
CA ASP A 69 -5.25 -22.06 -3.42
C ASP A 69 -3.80 -22.34 -3.06
N ILE A 70 -2.99 -22.75 -4.03
CA ILE A 70 -1.57 -23.01 -3.84
C ILE A 70 -0.84 -21.72 -3.48
N ILE A 71 -1.15 -20.63 -4.19
CA ILE A 71 -0.55 -19.31 -3.96
C ILE A 71 -0.97 -18.77 -2.60
N ALA A 72 -2.27 -18.86 -2.26
CA ALA A 72 -2.79 -18.42 -0.98
C ALA A 72 -2.14 -19.16 0.20
N SER A 73 -2.00 -20.48 0.09
CA SER A 73 -1.30 -21.28 1.11
C SER A 73 0.15 -20.83 1.30
N ALA A 74 0.89 -20.65 0.22
CA ALA A 74 2.28 -20.19 0.30
C ALA A 74 2.40 -18.76 0.88
N MET A 75 1.47 -17.86 0.54
CA MET A 75 1.41 -16.50 1.13
C MET A 75 1.11 -16.57 2.63
N LYS A 76 0.12 -17.36 3.04
CA LYS A 76 -0.25 -17.55 4.44
C LYS A 76 0.92 -18.09 5.25
N ASP A 77 1.56 -19.15 4.79
CA ASP A 77 2.66 -19.77 5.49
C ASP A 77 3.84 -18.79 5.64
N TRP A 78 4.18 -18.06 4.57
CA TRP A 78 5.18 -17.00 4.65
C TRP A 78 4.79 -15.88 5.62
N ALA A 79 3.53 -15.45 5.61
CA ALA A 79 3.06 -14.39 6.49
C ALA A 79 3.12 -14.82 7.96
N ILE A 80 2.67 -16.03 8.29
CA ILE A 80 2.69 -16.57 9.65
C ILE A 80 4.13 -16.77 10.13
N GLU A 81 5.04 -17.27 9.32
CA GLU A 81 6.48 -17.37 9.64
C GLU A 81 7.10 -15.99 9.95
N ASN A 82 6.56 -14.92 9.36
CA ASN A 82 6.95 -13.54 9.64
C ASN A 82 6.08 -12.87 10.72
N HIS A 83 5.37 -13.66 11.53
CA HIS A 83 4.56 -13.23 12.68
C HIS A 83 3.30 -12.42 12.31
N ALA A 84 2.76 -12.58 11.11
CA ALA A 84 1.46 -12.03 10.77
C ALA A 84 0.34 -12.92 11.30
N THR A 85 -0.69 -12.29 11.85
CA THR A 85 -1.89 -12.95 12.37
C THR A 85 -3.14 -12.63 11.56
N HIS A 86 -3.09 -11.55 10.81
CA HIS A 86 -4.19 -11.01 10.04
C HIS A 86 -3.76 -10.72 8.61
N TYR A 87 -4.75 -10.61 7.73
CA TYR A 87 -4.59 -10.12 6.37
C TYR A 87 -5.66 -9.08 6.06
N THR A 88 -5.41 -8.28 5.03
CA THR A 88 -6.37 -7.28 4.56
C THR A 88 -6.34 -7.15 3.05
N HIS A 89 -7.53 -7.06 2.44
CA HIS A 89 -7.64 -6.57 1.08
C HIS A 89 -7.56 -5.06 1.10
N TRP A 90 -6.46 -4.53 0.58
CA TRP A 90 -6.14 -3.12 0.60
C TRP A 90 -6.42 -2.48 -0.75
N PHE A 91 -7.22 -1.43 -0.78
CA PHE A 91 -7.62 -0.74 -1.98
C PHE A 91 -7.89 0.75 -1.73
N GLN A 92 -8.06 1.54 -2.79
CA GLN A 92 -8.35 2.97 -2.73
C GLN A 92 -9.74 3.24 -3.28
N PRO A 93 -10.77 3.40 -2.45
CA PRO A 93 -12.12 3.73 -2.90
C PRO A 93 -12.16 5.10 -3.56
N MET A 94 -13.16 5.33 -4.43
CA MET A 94 -13.34 6.61 -5.13
C MET A 94 -13.48 7.79 -4.17
N THR A 95 -14.00 7.58 -2.99
CA THR A 95 -14.42 8.60 -2.02
C THR A 95 -13.57 8.68 -0.76
N GLY A 96 -12.44 8.01 -0.72
CA GLY A 96 -11.57 8.00 0.46
C GLY A 96 -10.10 7.99 0.10
N VAL A 97 -9.26 7.88 1.11
CA VAL A 97 -7.80 7.72 0.93
C VAL A 97 -7.45 6.26 0.69
N THR A 98 -7.61 5.41 1.67
CA THR A 98 -7.44 3.95 1.58
C THR A 98 -8.57 3.25 2.29
N ALA A 99 -8.83 2.01 1.92
CA ALA A 99 -9.75 1.14 2.61
C ALA A 99 -9.15 -0.25 2.76
N GLU A 100 -9.54 -0.92 3.81
CA GLU A 100 -9.01 -2.20 4.21
C GLU A 100 -10.15 -3.11 4.66
N LYS A 101 -10.26 -4.27 4.04
CA LYS A 101 -11.12 -5.33 4.56
C LYS A 101 -10.27 -6.31 5.34
N HIS A 102 -10.22 -6.10 6.65
CA HIS A 102 -9.46 -6.94 7.57
C HIS A 102 -10.13 -8.30 7.80
N ASP A 103 -9.28 -9.30 7.97
CA ASP A 103 -9.66 -10.63 8.40
C ASP A 103 -8.48 -11.31 9.14
N ALA A 104 -8.72 -12.46 9.74
CA ALA A 104 -7.71 -13.21 10.46
C ALA A 104 -7.37 -14.51 9.74
N PHE A 105 -6.10 -14.97 9.87
CA PHE A 105 -5.70 -16.27 9.34
C PHE A 105 -6.24 -17.45 10.14
N PHE A 106 -6.77 -17.23 11.30
CA PHE A 106 -7.21 -18.28 12.20
C PHE A 106 -8.74 -18.32 12.33
N VAL A 107 -9.27 -19.53 12.29
CA VAL A 107 -10.67 -19.83 12.54
C VAL A 107 -10.78 -20.87 13.67
N PRO A 108 -11.84 -20.85 14.48
CA PRO A 108 -12.07 -21.89 15.45
C PRO A 108 -12.22 -23.25 14.77
N SER A 109 -11.67 -24.31 15.37
CA SER A 109 -11.95 -25.67 14.91
C SER A 109 -13.44 -25.97 14.99
N SER A 110 -13.95 -26.73 14.03
CA SER A 110 -15.35 -27.20 14.04
C SER A 110 -15.70 -28.06 15.24
N ASN A 111 -14.69 -28.63 15.89
CA ASN A 111 -14.83 -29.33 17.16
C ASN A 111 -14.63 -28.36 18.32
N HIS A 112 -15.71 -27.72 18.77
CA HIS A 112 -15.69 -26.69 19.81
C HIS A 112 -15.11 -27.14 21.16
N ASN A 113 -14.86 -28.44 21.35
CA ASN A 113 -14.34 -29.01 22.60
C ASN A 113 -12.82 -29.19 22.62
N ASP A 114 -12.13 -29.02 21.50
CA ASP A 114 -10.67 -29.25 21.43
C ASP A 114 -9.85 -27.98 21.69
N GLY A 115 -10.48 -26.79 21.70
CA GLY A 115 -9.81 -25.51 21.92
C GLY A 115 -8.78 -25.13 20.85
N ASN A 116 -8.77 -25.81 19.70
CA ASN A 116 -7.81 -25.59 18.64
C ASN A 116 -8.25 -24.48 17.68
N LEU A 117 -7.26 -23.75 17.17
CA LEU A 117 -7.42 -22.81 16.06
C LEU A 117 -6.81 -23.41 14.79
N LEU A 118 -7.52 -23.26 13.69
CA LEU A 118 -7.03 -23.64 12.37
C LEU A 118 -6.57 -22.40 11.63
N ASN A 119 -5.47 -22.52 10.91
CA ASN A 119 -5.00 -21.47 10.02
C ASN A 119 -5.64 -21.64 8.65
N GLU A 120 -6.41 -20.64 8.21
CA GLU A 120 -7.11 -20.67 6.94
C GLU A 120 -6.80 -19.42 6.11
N PHE A 121 -6.48 -19.63 4.85
CA PHE A 121 -6.43 -18.60 3.81
C PHE A 121 -6.49 -19.32 2.46
N SER A 122 -7.69 -19.44 1.92
CA SER A 122 -7.94 -20.14 0.65
C SER A 122 -7.71 -19.23 -0.56
N GLY A 123 -7.61 -19.83 -1.74
CA GLY A 123 -7.56 -19.09 -2.99
C GLY A 123 -8.78 -18.20 -3.21
N LYS A 124 -9.95 -18.64 -2.78
CA LYS A 124 -11.17 -17.81 -2.80
C LYS A 124 -11.00 -16.56 -1.93
N MET A 125 -10.42 -16.71 -0.73
CA MET A 125 -10.17 -15.61 0.19
C MET A 125 -9.09 -14.67 -0.34
N LEU A 126 -8.09 -15.18 -1.06
CA LEU A 126 -7.07 -14.36 -1.72
C LEU A 126 -7.66 -13.57 -2.89
N VAL A 127 -8.34 -14.26 -3.80
CA VAL A 127 -8.72 -13.69 -5.11
C VAL A 127 -9.88 -12.71 -4.97
N LYS A 128 -10.84 -12.99 -4.07
CA LYS A 128 -12.09 -12.24 -4.00
C LYS A 128 -12.55 -12.01 -2.57
N GLY A 129 -12.77 -10.74 -2.23
CA GLY A 129 -13.51 -10.34 -1.04
C GLY A 129 -14.84 -9.68 -1.41
N GLU A 130 -15.81 -9.72 -0.52
CA GLU A 130 -17.12 -9.09 -0.72
C GLU A 130 -17.36 -8.01 0.36
N PRO A 131 -16.71 -6.81 0.25
CA PRO A 131 -17.00 -5.71 1.14
C PRO A 131 -18.38 -5.13 0.82
N ASP A 132 -19.12 -4.78 1.85
CA ASP A 132 -20.36 -4.00 1.68
C ASP A 132 -20.00 -2.51 1.61
N ALA A 133 -20.45 -1.85 0.56
CA ALA A 133 -20.23 -0.41 0.38
C ALA A 133 -20.87 0.46 1.48
N SER A 134 -21.83 -0.05 2.24
CA SER A 134 -22.36 0.60 3.44
C SER A 134 -21.28 0.82 4.52
N SER A 135 -20.19 0.07 4.48
CA SER A 135 -19.04 0.23 5.36
C SER A 135 -18.18 1.48 5.06
N PHE A 136 -18.41 2.16 3.93
CA PHE A 136 -17.69 3.38 3.59
C PHE A 136 -18.46 4.63 4.04
N PRO A 137 -17.76 5.70 4.47
CA PRO A 137 -18.39 6.94 4.92
C PRO A 137 -19.31 7.59 3.88
N SER A 138 -19.06 7.34 2.59
CA SER A 138 -19.85 7.80 1.46
C SER A 138 -20.95 6.82 1.03
N GLY A 139 -20.98 5.63 1.60
CA GLY A 139 -21.98 4.59 1.35
C GLY A 139 -23.30 4.91 2.04
N GLY A 140 -23.98 5.99 1.64
CA GLY A 140 -25.35 6.26 2.06
C GLY A 140 -26.32 5.15 1.62
N ILE A 141 -27.52 5.15 2.18
CA ILE A 141 -28.58 4.15 1.90
C ILE A 141 -28.79 3.91 0.39
N ARG A 142 -28.57 4.93 -0.41
CA ARG A 142 -28.71 4.91 -1.86
C ARG A 142 -27.54 4.21 -2.56
N SER A 143 -26.33 4.42 -2.05
CA SER A 143 -25.10 3.86 -2.61
C SER A 143 -24.93 2.39 -2.27
N THR A 144 -25.56 1.89 -1.22
CA THR A 144 -25.38 0.53 -0.72
C THR A 144 -25.77 -0.55 -1.74
N PHE A 145 -26.81 -0.30 -2.52
CA PHE A 145 -27.25 -1.23 -3.55
C PHE A 145 -26.43 -1.12 -4.84
N GLU A 146 -26.16 0.12 -5.28
CA GLU A 146 -25.44 0.39 -6.52
C GLU A 146 -23.93 0.18 -6.41
N ALA A 147 -23.36 0.40 -5.20
CA ALA A 147 -21.95 0.25 -4.93
C ALA A 147 -21.56 -1.12 -4.36
N ARG A 148 -22.46 -2.09 -4.34
CA ARG A 148 -22.12 -3.47 -4.03
C ARG A 148 -21.21 -4.05 -5.09
N GLY A 149 -20.15 -4.70 -4.62
CA GLY A 149 -19.15 -5.27 -5.49
C GLY A 149 -18.25 -6.21 -4.74
N TYR A 150 -17.11 -6.45 -5.29
CA TYR A 150 -16.09 -7.29 -4.71
C TYR A 150 -14.70 -6.66 -4.89
N THR A 151 -13.84 -6.95 -3.93
CA THR A 151 -12.41 -6.74 -4.12
C THR A 151 -11.86 -7.90 -4.94
N ALA A 152 -10.93 -7.58 -5.83
CA ALA A 152 -10.18 -8.60 -6.56
C ALA A 152 -8.68 -8.35 -6.36
N TRP A 153 -7.96 -9.42 -6.03
CA TRP A 153 -6.50 -9.35 -5.93
C TRP A 153 -5.88 -8.87 -7.24
N ASP A 154 -4.96 -7.93 -7.12
CA ASP A 154 -4.12 -7.50 -8.24
C ASP A 154 -2.74 -8.17 -8.13
N PRO A 155 -2.47 -9.23 -8.91
CA PRO A 155 -1.20 -9.93 -8.86
C PRO A 155 -0.01 -9.13 -9.41
N THR A 156 -0.27 -8.02 -10.11
CA THR A 156 0.79 -7.13 -10.62
C THR A 156 1.39 -6.23 -9.54
N SER A 157 0.72 -6.12 -8.40
CA SER A 157 1.20 -5.40 -7.22
C SER A 157 1.71 -6.38 -6.16
N PRO A 158 2.88 -6.14 -5.57
CA PRO A 158 3.42 -7.05 -4.57
C PRO A 158 2.58 -7.06 -3.30
N VAL A 159 2.34 -8.25 -2.76
CA VAL A 159 1.78 -8.46 -1.43
C VAL A 159 2.88 -8.19 -0.40
N PHE A 160 2.55 -7.53 0.70
CA PHE A 160 3.52 -7.09 1.68
C PHE A 160 3.02 -7.16 3.12
N LEU A 161 3.94 -7.11 4.07
CA LEU A 161 3.67 -7.07 5.49
C LEU A 161 3.88 -5.67 6.06
N LEU A 162 2.93 -5.19 6.85
CA LEU A 162 3.13 -4.01 7.70
C LEU A 162 2.97 -4.39 9.16
N GLU A 163 3.82 -3.79 9.98
CA GLU A 163 3.72 -3.85 11.43
C GLU A 163 2.78 -2.75 11.92
N ASN A 164 1.92 -3.12 12.83
CA ASN A 164 0.96 -2.22 13.48
C ASN A 164 0.87 -2.52 14.99
N SER A 165 -0.02 -1.87 15.70
CA SER A 165 -0.19 -2.05 17.16
C SER A 165 -0.61 -3.46 17.58
N HIS A 166 -1.08 -4.29 16.66
CA HIS A 166 -1.53 -5.67 16.91
C HIS A 166 -0.53 -6.73 16.43
N GLY A 167 0.63 -6.33 15.91
CA GLY A 167 1.62 -7.20 15.29
C GLY A 167 1.75 -6.93 13.79
N LYS A 168 1.88 -7.98 12.98
CA LYS A 168 1.96 -7.83 11.53
C LYS A 168 0.68 -8.26 10.83
N THR A 169 0.35 -7.52 9.77
CA THR A 169 -0.77 -7.81 8.88
C THR A 169 -0.26 -7.99 7.46
N LEU A 170 -0.77 -9.00 6.77
CA LEU A 170 -0.54 -9.20 5.34
C LEU A 170 -1.46 -8.29 4.52
N TYR A 171 -0.88 -7.42 3.73
CA TYR A 171 -1.60 -6.53 2.82
C TYR A 171 -1.67 -7.13 1.42
N VAL A 172 -2.87 -7.39 0.96
CA VAL A 172 -3.16 -7.91 -0.37
C VAL A 172 -3.67 -6.75 -1.25
N PRO A 173 -2.83 -6.17 -2.12
CA PRO A 173 -3.25 -5.11 -3.02
C PRO A 173 -4.39 -5.58 -3.91
N SER A 174 -5.48 -4.81 -3.90
CA SER A 174 -6.72 -5.20 -4.55
C SER A 174 -7.32 -4.04 -5.33
N VAL A 175 -8.22 -4.36 -6.21
CA VAL A 175 -9.16 -3.44 -6.85
C VAL A 175 -10.55 -3.64 -6.29
N PHE A 176 -11.44 -2.66 -6.43
CA PHE A 176 -12.83 -2.78 -6.01
C PHE A 176 -13.75 -2.49 -7.21
N ILE A 177 -14.54 -3.49 -7.57
CA ILE A 177 -15.34 -3.51 -8.81
C ILE A 177 -16.77 -3.86 -8.45
N SER A 178 -17.74 -3.15 -9.04
CA SER A 178 -19.16 -3.46 -8.91
C SER A 178 -19.50 -4.80 -9.53
N TYR A 179 -20.69 -5.35 -9.22
CA TYR A 179 -21.16 -6.59 -9.83
C TYR A 179 -21.39 -6.46 -11.35
N THR A 180 -21.57 -5.26 -11.84
CA THR A 180 -21.76 -4.94 -13.26
C THR A 180 -20.45 -4.54 -13.96
N GLY A 181 -19.33 -4.47 -13.21
CA GLY A 181 -18.00 -4.25 -13.75
C GLY A 181 -17.51 -2.81 -13.72
N GLU A 182 -18.29 -1.87 -13.15
CA GLU A 182 -17.83 -0.50 -12.96
C GLU A 182 -16.75 -0.43 -11.89
N SER A 183 -15.83 0.50 -12.06
CA SER A 183 -14.82 0.79 -11.05
C SER A 183 -15.43 1.52 -9.85
N LEU A 184 -15.19 0.98 -8.66
CA LEU A 184 -15.52 1.61 -7.38
C LEU A 184 -14.27 2.08 -6.63
N ASP A 185 -13.10 1.95 -7.26
CA ASP A 185 -11.80 2.36 -6.76
C ASP A 185 -11.02 3.22 -7.77
N ARG A 186 -9.86 3.71 -7.36
CA ARG A 186 -8.98 4.52 -8.19
C ARG A 186 -7.98 3.69 -9.00
N LYS A 187 -7.69 2.46 -8.59
CA LYS A 187 -6.69 1.60 -9.23
C LYS A 187 -7.22 0.93 -10.49
N THR A 188 -8.48 0.52 -10.51
CA THR A 188 -9.08 -0.11 -11.69
C THR A 188 -9.00 0.76 -12.95
N PRO A 189 -9.33 2.06 -12.93
CA PRO A 189 -9.12 2.94 -14.09
C PRO A 189 -7.67 3.01 -14.53
N LEU A 190 -6.73 3.07 -13.59
CA LEU A 190 -5.30 3.08 -13.89
C LEU A 190 -4.87 1.80 -14.62
N LEU A 191 -5.22 0.63 -14.11
CA LEU A 191 -4.87 -0.65 -14.74
C LEU A 191 -5.49 -0.78 -16.14
N ARG A 192 -6.76 -0.40 -16.30
CA ARG A 192 -7.43 -0.39 -17.62
C ARG A 192 -6.78 0.58 -18.59
N SER A 193 -6.36 1.76 -18.14
CA SER A 193 -5.67 2.73 -18.98
C SER A 193 -4.29 2.23 -19.42
N ASN A 194 -3.54 1.57 -18.55
CA ASN A 194 -2.26 0.95 -18.86
C ASN A 194 -2.42 -0.13 -19.95
N GLU A 195 -3.43 -0.98 -19.83
CA GLU A 195 -3.74 -1.98 -20.84
C GLU A 195 -4.11 -1.35 -22.19
N ALA A 196 -4.95 -0.33 -22.17
CA ALA A 196 -5.34 0.40 -23.38
C ALA A 196 -4.14 1.07 -24.06
N VAL A 197 -3.25 1.73 -23.30
CA VAL A 197 -2.02 2.33 -23.83
C VAL A 197 -1.09 1.25 -24.40
N SER A 198 -0.87 0.16 -23.69
CA SER A 198 -0.04 -0.95 -24.15
C SER A 198 -0.55 -1.48 -25.51
N LYS A 199 -1.86 -1.72 -25.62
CA LYS A 199 -2.49 -2.21 -26.86
C LYS A 199 -2.27 -1.26 -28.04
N GLN A 200 -2.43 0.05 -27.85
CA GLN A 200 -2.24 1.03 -28.92
C GLN A 200 -0.76 1.23 -29.27
N ALA A 201 0.12 1.26 -28.26
CA ALA A 201 1.56 1.36 -28.48
C ALA A 201 2.10 0.15 -29.26
N LEU A 202 1.63 -1.06 -28.97
CA LEU A 202 1.99 -2.26 -29.71
C LEU A 202 1.54 -2.16 -31.19
N ARG A 203 0.39 -1.60 -31.48
CA ARG A 203 -0.05 -1.36 -32.88
C ARG A 203 0.92 -0.47 -33.62
N ILE A 204 1.39 0.61 -33.00
CA ILE A 204 2.38 1.51 -33.59
C ILE A 204 3.71 0.80 -33.78
N LEU A 205 4.20 0.05 -32.78
CA LEU A 205 5.43 -0.71 -32.88
C LEU A 205 5.41 -1.72 -34.04
N ARG A 206 4.25 -2.35 -34.30
CA ARG A 206 4.08 -3.25 -35.46
C ARG A 206 4.26 -2.53 -36.79
N LEU A 207 3.76 -1.28 -36.91
CA LEU A 207 3.95 -0.46 -38.11
C LEU A 207 5.44 -0.12 -38.35
N PHE A 208 6.23 -0.02 -37.29
CA PHE A 208 7.68 0.17 -37.38
C PHE A 208 8.48 -1.13 -37.47
N GLY A 209 7.81 -2.26 -37.71
CA GLY A 209 8.46 -3.56 -37.94
C GLY A 209 8.85 -4.32 -36.65
N ASN A 210 8.53 -3.83 -35.47
CA ASN A 210 8.79 -4.57 -34.24
C ASN A 210 7.74 -5.68 -34.06
N THR A 211 8.16 -6.93 -34.16
CA THR A 211 7.29 -8.12 -34.03
C THR A 211 7.48 -8.87 -32.72
N THR A 212 8.46 -8.49 -31.89
CA THR A 212 8.85 -9.24 -30.69
C THR A 212 8.27 -8.68 -29.40
N ALA A 213 7.99 -7.38 -29.32
CA ALA A 213 7.39 -6.78 -28.13
C ALA A 213 5.98 -7.34 -27.90
N ASN A 214 5.68 -7.78 -26.69
CA ASN A 214 4.37 -8.32 -26.29
C ASN A 214 3.62 -7.41 -25.32
N ASN A 215 4.32 -6.46 -24.69
CA ASN A 215 3.74 -5.49 -23.77
C ASN A 215 4.51 -4.17 -23.85
N VAL A 216 3.83 -3.07 -23.54
CA VAL A 216 4.42 -1.74 -23.37
C VAL A 216 3.96 -1.22 -22.02
N THR A 217 4.90 -0.89 -21.16
CA THR A 217 4.65 -0.40 -19.81
C THR A 217 4.97 1.08 -19.71
N ALA A 218 4.02 1.86 -19.18
CA ALA A 218 4.29 3.25 -18.81
C ALA A 218 5.16 3.28 -17.54
N MET A 219 6.28 3.99 -17.61
CA MET A 219 7.15 4.25 -16.46
C MET A 219 6.86 5.63 -15.90
N VAL A 220 6.79 5.72 -14.58
CA VAL A 220 6.55 6.97 -13.87
C VAL A 220 7.53 7.13 -12.72
N GLY A 221 8.00 8.34 -12.50
CA GLY A 221 8.73 8.74 -11.29
C GLY A 221 7.80 9.55 -10.41
N ILE A 222 7.64 9.16 -9.17
CA ILE A 222 6.79 9.83 -8.19
C ILE A 222 7.68 10.61 -7.24
N GLU A 223 7.37 11.89 -7.04
CA GLU A 223 7.98 12.76 -6.04
C GLU A 223 6.95 13.08 -4.96
N GLN A 224 7.40 13.12 -3.72
CA GLN A 224 6.57 13.53 -2.59
C GLN A 224 7.22 14.75 -1.93
N GLU A 225 6.53 15.87 -2.00
CA GLU A 225 6.92 17.08 -1.30
C GLU A 225 6.12 17.24 -0.01
N TYR A 226 6.79 17.65 1.06
CA TYR A 226 6.16 17.86 2.36
C TYR A 226 6.95 18.85 3.23
N PHE A 227 6.24 19.44 4.18
CA PHE A 227 6.83 20.23 5.25
C PHE A 227 6.70 19.48 6.57
N LEU A 228 7.78 19.40 7.32
CA LEU A 228 7.75 18.89 8.67
C LEU A 228 7.34 19.99 9.64
N ILE A 229 6.36 19.68 10.48
CA ILE A 229 5.94 20.55 11.57
C ILE A 229 6.06 19.80 12.90
N ASP A 230 6.38 20.50 13.96
CA ASP A 230 6.41 19.88 15.27
C ASP A 230 5.01 19.38 15.67
N LYS A 231 4.91 18.12 16.06
CA LYS A 231 3.67 17.46 16.43
C LYS A 231 2.87 18.22 17.49
N ARG A 232 3.54 18.88 18.41
CA ARG A 232 2.91 19.66 19.47
C ARG A 232 2.15 20.88 18.92
N TYR A 233 2.69 21.52 17.87
CA TYR A 233 1.96 22.58 17.17
C TYR A 233 0.76 22.02 16.39
N ALA A 234 0.94 20.86 15.73
CA ALA A 234 -0.15 20.22 15.02
C ALA A 234 -1.31 19.85 15.96
N LEU A 235 -1.01 19.37 17.17
CA LEU A 235 -2.02 19.00 18.16
C LEU A 235 -2.82 20.19 18.71
N LEU A 236 -2.32 21.42 18.56
CA LEU A 236 -3.04 22.65 18.92
C LEU A 236 -3.91 23.22 17.80
N ARG A 237 -3.84 22.62 16.62
CA ARG A 237 -4.59 23.02 15.43
C ARG A 237 -5.79 22.10 15.24
N ASP A 238 -6.97 22.63 15.48
CA ASP A 238 -8.22 21.85 15.36
C ASP A 238 -8.48 21.38 13.93
N ASP A 239 -8.12 22.18 12.94
CA ASP A 239 -8.22 21.78 11.53
C ASP A 239 -7.32 20.58 11.19
N LEU A 240 -6.07 20.57 11.63
CA LEU A 240 -5.17 19.43 11.43
C LEU A 240 -5.62 18.19 12.19
N LYS A 241 -6.09 18.38 13.42
CA LYS A 241 -6.52 17.31 14.32
C LYS A 241 -7.83 16.65 13.88
N LEU A 242 -8.80 17.45 13.43
CA LEU A 242 -10.13 16.97 13.08
C LEU A 242 -10.28 16.62 11.60
N CYS A 243 -9.57 17.32 10.71
CA CYS A 243 -9.71 17.16 9.26
C CYS A 243 -8.47 16.57 8.58
N GLY A 244 -7.35 16.44 9.29
CA GLY A 244 -6.09 15.95 8.72
C GLY A 244 -5.43 16.89 7.71
N ARG A 245 -5.91 18.13 7.57
CA ARG A 245 -5.40 19.14 6.64
C ARG A 245 -5.59 20.55 7.17
N SER A 246 -4.78 21.50 6.68
CA SER A 246 -4.98 22.92 6.96
C SER A 246 -6.24 23.43 6.29
N LEU A 247 -7.11 24.06 7.07
CA LEU A 247 -8.30 24.78 6.61
C LEU A 247 -8.11 26.30 6.70
N TYR A 248 -7.26 26.76 7.60
CA TYR A 248 -6.99 28.18 7.85
C TYR A 248 -5.55 28.38 8.31
N GLY A 249 -5.07 29.61 8.27
CA GLY A 249 -3.73 29.99 8.70
C GLY A 249 -2.90 30.63 7.59
N ALA A 250 -1.64 30.88 7.88
CA ALA A 250 -0.68 31.37 6.89
C ALA A 250 -0.31 30.27 5.90
N MET A 251 0.06 30.67 4.70
CA MET A 251 0.71 29.77 3.73
C MET A 251 2.05 29.27 4.30
N SER A 252 2.63 28.25 3.66
CA SER A 252 3.97 27.77 4.04
C SER A 252 5.01 28.88 3.93
N ASP A 253 6.05 28.81 4.75
CA ASP A 253 7.13 29.79 4.77
C ASP A 253 7.94 29.80 3.45
N LYS A 254 7.93 28.69 2.71
CA LYS A 254 8.52 28.55 1.39
C LYS A 254 7.44 28.40 0.32
N GLY A 255 7.54 29.20 -0.73
CA GLY A 255 6.80 29.02 -1.97
C GLY A 255 7.51 28.02 -2.89
N GLN A 256 7.05 27.95 -4.14
CA GLN A 256 7.70 27.15 -5.19
C GLN A 256 8.40 28.01 -6.24
N GLU A 257 8.16 29.30 -6.22
CA GLU A 257 8.82 30.25 -7.13
C GLU A 257 10.07 30.81 -6.46
N LEU A 258 11.19 30.77 -7.18
CA LEU A 258 12.46 31.39 -6.76
C LEU A 258 13.01 30.89 -5.41
N GLU A 259 12.57 29.72 -4.98
CA GLU A 259 13.01 29.10 -3.74
C GLU A 259 13.97 27.93 -4.00
N ASP A 260 14.80 27.63 -3.02
CA ASP A 260 15.79 26.57 -3.11
C ASP A 260 15.18 25.22 -2.69
N HIS A 261 14.68 24.45 -3.66
CA HIS A 261 14.00 23.18 -3.41
C HIS A 261 14.92 21.97 -3.46
N TYR A 262 15.87 21.94 -4.42
CA TYR A 262 16.66 20.76 -4.72
C TYR A 262 18.16 20.90 -4.38
N PHE A 263 18.64 22.11 -4.25
CA PHE A 263 20.07 22.40 -4.09
C PHE A 263 20.43 22.91 -2.70
N GLY A 264 19.47 23.15 -1.83
CA GLY A 264 19.69 23.56 -0.46
C GLY A 264 20.20 22.44 0.43
N THR A 265 20.85 22.79 1.53
CA THR A 265 21.20 21.82 2.55
C THR A 265 19.98 21.35 3.31
N ILE A 266 19.91 20.05 3.58
CA ILE A 266 18.82 19.47 4.35
C ILE A 266 19.15 19.59 5.84
N ASN A 267 18.22 20.13 6.63
CA ASN A 267 18.34 20.16 8.07
C ASN A 267 18.45 18.74 8.63
N GLU A 268 19.33 18.51 9.60
CA GLU A 268 19.63 17.18 10.13
C GLU A 268 18.39 16.44 10.68
N ARG A 269 17.44 17.12 11.30
CA ARG A 269 16.18 16.52 11.76
C ARG A 269 15.29 16.06 10.58
N VAL A 270 15.29 16.83 9.49
CA VAL A 270 14.57 16.48 8.28
C VAL A 270 15.23 15.29 7.60
N LEU A 271 16.57 15.33 7.48
CA LEU A 271 17.35 14.22 6.91
C LEU A 271 17.14 12.91 7.69
N SER A 272 17.11 12.99 9.01
CA SER A 272 16.81 11.86 9.88
C SER A 272 15.44 11.24 9.58
N PHE A 273 14.42 12.07 9.46
CA PHE A 273 13.08 11.61 9.08
C PHE A 273 13.07 10.97 7.68
N MET A 274 13.73 11.60 6.71
CA MET A 274 13.83 11.07 5.35
C MET A 274 14.53 9.71 5.31
N ALA A 275 15.60 9.53 6.08
CA ALA A 275 16.32 8.26 6.19
C ALA A 275 15.45 7.14 6.79
N ASP A 276 14.64 7.45 7.80
CA ASP A 276 13.71 6.49 8.39
C ASP A 276 12.61 6.09 7.38
N VAL A 277 12.06 7.04 6.64
CA VAL A 277 11.08 6.78 5.58
C VAL A 277 11.71 5.93 4.47
N GLU A 278 12.91 6.27 4.01
CA GLU A 278 13.63 5.53 2.97
C GLU A 278 13.86 4.07 3.39
N LYS A 279 14.28 3.83 4.63
CA LYS A 279 14.46 2.47 5.18
C LYS A 279 13.16 1.68 5.13
N GLN A 280 12.05 2.25 5.59
CA GLN A 280 10.75 1.59 5.57
C GLN A 280 10.27 1.31 4.15
N MET A 281 10.48 2.24 3.23
CA MET A 281 10.16 2.04 1.80
C MET A 281 11.02 0.92 1.19
N PHE A 282 12.31 0.84 1.53
CA PHE A 282 13.17 -0.27 1.09
C PHE A 282 12.69 -1.61 1.63
N GLU A 283 12.28 -1.69 2.89
CA GLU A 283 11.71 -2.93 3.45
C GLU A 283 10.44 -3.38 2.69
N LEU A 284 9.69 -2.43 2.12
CA LEU A 284 8.53 -2.66 1.27
C LEU A 284 8.88 -2.84 -0.22
N GLY A 285 10.16 -2.90 -0.58
CA GLY A 285 10.60 -3.08 -1.95
C GLY A 285 10.41 -1.85 -2.85
N ILE A 286 10.27 -0.67 -2.27
CA ILE A 286 10.11 0.59 -2.98
C ILE A 286 11.48 1.28 -3.05
N PRO A 287 12.06 1.48 -4.25
CA PRO A 287 13.38 2.10 -4.41
C PRO A 287 13.29 3.62 -4.26
N ALA A 288 13.01 4.07 -3.04
CA ALA A 288 13.02 5.49 -2.72
C ALA A 288 14.46 6.01 -2.57
N LYS A 289 14.60 7.30 -2.72
CA LYS A 289 15.84 8.02 -2.39
C LYS A 289 15.52 9.45 -1.96
N THR A 290 16.31 9.93 -1.05
CA THR A 290 16.33 11.35 -0.62
C THR A 290 16.83 12.24 -1.73
#